data_c2ba2df2c300075a5361b1b33121d66c
#
_entry.id   c2ba2df2c300075a5361b1b33121d66c
#
_cell.length_a   1.000
_cell.length_b   1.000
_cell.length_c   1.000
_cell.angle_alpha   90.00
_cell.angle_beta   90.00
_cell.angle_gamma   90.00
#
_symmetry.space_group_name_H-M   'P 1'
#
loop_
_entity.id
_entity.type
_entity.pdbx_description
1 polymer ?
#
loop_
_entity_poly.entity_id
_entity_poly.type
_entity_poly.pdbx_seq_one_letter_code
_entity_poly.pdbx_strand_id
1 'polypeptide(L)'
;MGTVAKSAQAHSLDENEDNGSVRKLKEELKVAWARSEQLTMVNIDQMPPELFTFKYTPEAMSFGEQWRHCIIYTCGQLSGRAGLTNPYKDVKLPVQMKKDHVIKEMQNLYDFVQKSIDDISADKLLSTCDFGGDTIPVWRLFYAMENHIIHHRGQCVVYLRLKGVIPKGYYGW
;
A
#
# COMPACT_ATOMS: atom_id res chain seq x y z
N MET A 1 -20.30 -11.76 47.59
CA MET A 1 -19.64 -12.59 46.53
C MET A 1 -20.16 -12.34 45.12
N GLY A 2 -20.81 -11.21 44.83
CA GLY A 2 -21.43 -10.93 43.53
C GLY A 2 -20.71 -9.93 42.61
N THR A 3 -19.65 -9.26 43.06
CA THR A 3 -19.03 -8.13 42.35
C THR A 3 -17.86 -8.53 41.47
N VAL A 4 -17.17 -9.62 41.74
CA VAL A 4 -15.98 -10.06 40.98
C VAL A 4 -16.38 -10.75 39.64
N ALA A 5 -17.50 -11.46 39.63
CA ALA A 5 -17.97 -12.15 38.43
C ALA A 5 -18.47 -11.20 37.32
N LYS A 6 -19.08 -10.06 37.69
CA LYS A 6 -19.53 -9.04 36.70
C LYS A 6 -18.40 -8.27 36.04
N SER A 7 -17.31 -7.99 36.76
CA SER A 7 -16.16 -7.28 36.17
C SER A 7 -15.36 -8.15 35.22
N ALA A 8 -15.20 -9.45 35.50
CA ALA A 8 -14.52 -10.38 34.58
C ALA A 8 -15.31 -10.63 33.29
N GLN A 9 -16.64 -10.68 33.37
CA GLN A 9 -17.51 -10.90 32.22
C GLN A 9 -17.60 -9.66 31.30
N ALA A 10 -17.64 -8.44 31.89
CA ALA A 10 -17.59 -7.19 31.14
C ALA A 10 -16.24 -7.03 30.41
N HIS A 11 -15.13 -7.34 31.10
CA HIS A 11 -13.79 -7.26 30.48
C HIS A 11 -13.59 -8.26 29.33
N SER A 12 -14.12 -9.49 29.47
CA SER A 12 -14.06 -10.50 28.39
C SER A 12 -14.96 -10.20 27.20
N LEU A 13 -16.05 -9.46 27.39
CA LEU A 13 -16.93 -9.02 26.31
C LEU A 13 -16.28 -7.86 25.52
N ASP A 14 -15.67 -6.89 26.20
CA ASP A 14 -14.94 -5.79 25.57
C ASP A 14 -13.73 -6.28 24.75
N GLU A 15 -12.94 -7.23 25.27
CA GLU A 15 -11.81 -7.82 24.54
C GLU A 15 -12.27 -8.60 23.28
N ASN A 16 -13.40 -9.27 23.33
CA ASN A 16 -13.96 -10.01 22.20
C ASN A 16 -14.55 -9.06 21.12
N GLU A 17 -15.15 -7.95 21.52
CA GLU A 17 -15.67 -6.93 20.59
C GLU A 17 -14.53 -6.18 19.92
N ASP A 18 -13.48 -5.83 20.64
CA ASP A 18 -12.29 -5.15 20.11
C ASP A 18 -11.53 -6.05 19.11
N ASN A 19 -11.34 -7.33 19.43
CA ASN A 19 -10.78 -8.32 18.51
C ASN A 19 -11.63 -8.50 17.24
N GLY A 20 -12.96 -8.46 17.36
CA GLY A 20 -13.88 -8.52 16.22
C GLY A 20 -13.75 -7.30 15.30
N SER A 21 -13.59 -6.12 15.86
CA SER A 21 -13.43 -4.86 15.14
C SER A 21 -12.08 -4.80 14.42
N VAL A 22 -10.99 -5.21 15.07
CA VAL A 22 -9.65 -5.28 14.46
C VAL A 22 -9.63 -6.28 13.30
N ARG A 23 -10.25 -7.43 13.45
CA ARG A 23 -10.35 -8.42 12.37
C ARG A 23 -11.05 -7.84 11.14
N LYS A 24 -12.20 -7.19 11.32
CA LYS A 24 -12.92 -6.53 10.23
C LYS A 24 -12.08 -5.45 9.57
N LEU A 25 -11.36 -4.64 10.34
CA LEU A 25 -10.46 -3.62 9.82
C LEU A 25 -9.34 -4.23 8.97
N LYS A 26 -8.72 -5.33 9.40
CA LYS A 26 -7.73 -6.05 8.60
C LYS A 26 -8.33 -6.61 7.30
N GLU A 27 -9.53 -7.17 7.36
CA GLU A 27 -10.25 -7.67 6.19
C GLU A 27 -10.49 -6.54 5.17
N GLU A 28 -10.97 -5.37 5.62
CA GLU A 28 -11.17 -4.19 4.75
C GLU A 28 -9.87 -3.68 4.14
N LEU A 29 -8.79 -3.57 4.93
CA LEU A 29 -7.47 -3.21 4.41
C LEU A 29 -7.01 -4.18 3.33
N LYS A 30 -7.17 -5.49 3.55
CA LYS A 30 -6.77 -6.51 2.57
C LYS A 30 -7.57 -6.41 1.27
N VAL A 31 -8.88 -6.16 1.35
CA VAL A 31 -9.75 -5.96 0.18
C VAL A 31 -9.31 -4.72 -0.59
N ALA A 32 -9.07 -3.59 0.10
CA ALA A 32 -8.61 -2.35 -0.53
C ALA A 32 -7.28 -2.55 -1.27
N TRP A 33 -6.31 -3.19 -0.62
CA TRP A 33 -5.00 -3.44 -1.22
C TRP A 33 -5.04 -4.45 -2.37
N ALA A 34 -5.86 -5.49 -2.29
CA ALA A 34 -6.06 -6.42 -3.41
C ALA A 34 -6.70 -5.73 -4.63
N ARG A 35 -7.63 -4.80 -4.39
CA ARG A 35 -8.24 -4.00 -5.48
C ARG A 35 -7.24 -3.03 -6.07
N SER A 36 -6.45 -2.37 -5.23
CA SER A 36 -5.37 -1.47 -5.67
C SER A 36 -4.35 -2.20 -6.54
N GLU A 37 -3.96 -3.43 -6.17
CA GLU A 37 -3.09 -4.31 -6.95
C GLU A 37 -3.64 -4.54 -8.36
N GLN A 38 -4.88 -5.03 -8.46
CA GLN A 38 -5.52 -5.32 -9.75
C GLN A 38 -5.51 -4.11 -10.69
N LEU A 39 -5.91 -2.93 -10.18
CA LEU A 39 -5.95 -1.70 -10.97
C LEU A 39 -4.55 -1.21 -11.36
N THR A 40 -3.59 -1.36 -10.49
CA THR A 40 -2.19 -0.96 -10.72
C THR A 40 -1.54 -1.87 -11.76
N MET A 41 -1.68 -3.18 -11.64
CA MET A 41 -1.11 -4.14 -12.59
C MET A 41 -1.69 -3.97 -13.99
N VAL A 42 -3.00 -3.71 -14.12
CA VAL A 42 -3.63 -3.35 -15.39
C VAL A 42 -3.02 -2.08 -15.99
N ASN A 43 -2.75 -1.06 -15.17
CA ASN A 43 -2.15 0.20 -15.65
C ASN A 43 -0.71 -0.01 -16.14
N ILE A 44 0.09 -0.77 -15.39
CA ILE A 44 1.48 -1.11 -15.74
C ILE A 44 1.52 -1.92 -17.04
N ASP A 45 0.64 -2.92 -17.17
CA ASP A 45 0.63 -3.83 -18.30
C ASP A 45 0.31 -3.12 -19.63
N GLN A 46 -0.52 -2.06 -19.60
CA GLN A 46 -0.89 -1.31 -20.79
C GLN A 46 0.27 -0.51 -21.41
N MET A 47 1.30 -0.14 -20.66
CA MET A 47 2.44 0.62 -21.20
C MET A 47 3.35 -0.31 -21.99
N PRO A 48 3.66 0.00 -23.26
CA PRO A 48 4.67 -0.72 -24.05
C PRO A 48 6.04 -0.73 -23.34
N PRO A 49 6.78 -1.86 -23.37
CA PRO A 49 8.05 -1.99 -22.64
C PRO A 49 9.08 -0.91 -22.97
N GLU A 50 9.17 -0.51 -24.24
CA GLU A 50 10.10 0.52 -24.74
C GLU A 50 9.77 1.93 -24.22
N LEU A 51 8.57 2.15 -23.69
CA LEU A 51 8.12 3.44 -23.19
C LEU A 51 8.24 3.59 -21.66
N PHE A 52 8.80 2.62 -20.97
CA PHE A 52 8.99 2.70 -19.51
C PHE A 52 9.93 3.83 -19.07
N THR A 53 10.82 4.28 -19.96
CA THR A 53 11.72 5.42 -19.70
C THR A 53 11.13 6.76 -20.14
N PHE A 54 9.92 6.77 -20.71
CA PHE A 54 9.29 8.00 -21.16
C PHE A 54 9.00 8.97 -20.02
N LYS A 55 9.35 10.23 -20.22
CA LYS A 55 9.03 11.39 -19.37
C LYS A 55 8.28 12.42 -20.22
N TYR A 56 7.29 13.09 -19.64
CA TYR A 56 6.58 14.16 -20.35
C TYR A 56 7.31 15.52 -20.26
N THR A 57 8.17 15.69 -19.23
CA THR A 57 9.14 16.78 -19.11
C THR A 57 10.47 16.22 -18.56
N PRO A 58 11.61 16.91 -18.74
CA PRO A 58 12.89 16.48 -18.21
C PRO A 58 12.89 16.24 -16.69
N GLU A 59 12.15 17.06 -15.95
CA GLU A 59 12.07 17.05 -14.48
C GLU A 59 11.14 15.97 -13.95
N ALA A 60 10.23 15.47 -14.79
CA ALA A 60 9.29 14.44 -14.38
C ALA A 60 9.98 13.10 -14.13
N MET A 61 9.42 12.29 -13.26
CA MET A 61 9.76 10.87 -13.21
C MET A 61 9.35 10.20 -14.51
N SER A 62 10.10 9.21 -14.98
CA SER A 62 9.62 8.35 -16.07
C SER A 62 8.48 7.45 -15.59
N PHE A 63 7.77 6.80 -16.52
CA PHE A 63 6.71 5.85 -16.20
C PHE A 63 7.21 4.75 -15.24
N GLY A 64 8.38 4.18 -15.49
CA GLY A 64 8.98 3.18 -14.60
C GLY A 64 9.44 3.75 -13.25
N GLU A 65 9.93 4.99 -13.23
CA GLU A 65 10.34 5.67 -11.99
C GLU A 65 9.16 5.98 -11.07
N GLN A 66 7.95 6.22 -11.60
CA GLN A 66 6.72 6.38 -10.80
C GLN A 66 6.47 5.14 -9.93
N TRP A 67 6.54 3.95 -10.54
CA TRP A 67 6.31 2.69 -9.82
C TRP A 67 7.44 2.34 -8.86
N ARG A 68 8.70 2.56 -9.28
CA ARG A 68 9.85 2.42 -8.39
C ARG A 68 9.69 3.29 -7.14
N HIS A 69 9.24 4.52 -7.31
CA HIS A 69 8.99 5.44 -6.20
C HIS A 69 7.90 4.88 -5.27
N CYS A 70 6.77 4.38 -5.80
CA CYS A 70 5.73 3.73 -5.01
C CYS A 70 6.28 2.59 -4.16
N ILE A 71 7.11 1.71 -4.75
CA ILE A 71 7.69 0.56 -4.07
C ILE A 71 8.54 1.00 -2.87
N ILE A 72 9.53 1.86 -3.13
CA ILE A 72 10.52 2.26 -2.12
C ILE A 72 9.83 3.08 -1.02
N TYR A 73 8.97 4.02 -1.42
CA TYR A 73 8.28 4.90 -0.48
C TYR A 73 7.34 4.11 0.44
N THR A 74 6.48 3.27 -0.12
CA THR A 74 5.52 2.47 0.67
C THR A 74 6.22 1.54 1.65
N CYS A 75 7.21 0.76 1.18
CA CYS A 75 7.97 -0.15 2.05
C CYS A 75 8.72 0.63 3.14
N GLY A 76 9.32 1.77 2.80
CA GLY A 76 10.03 2.61 3.75
C GLY A 76 9.12 3.20 4.83
N GLN A 77 7.95 3.73 4.43
CA GLN A 77 6.99 4.32 5.37
C GLN A 77 6.38 3.27 6.32
N LEU A 78 5.91 2.15 5.78
CA LEU A 78 5.35 1.07 6.60
C LEU A 78 6.40 0.48 7.54
N SER A 79 7.60 0.23 7.07
CA SER A 79 8.67 -0.32 7.91
C SER A 79 9.09 0.65 9.00
N GLY A 80 9.33 1.91 8.67
CA GLY A 80 9.83 2.90 9.63
C GLY A 80 8.80 3.29 10.71
N ARG A 81 7.51 3.24 10.41
CA ARG A 81 6.44 3.72 11.32
C ARG A 81 5.62 2.59 11.93
N ALA A 82 5.33 1.54 11.18
CA ALA A 82 4.61 0.39 11.71
C ALA A 82 5.54 -0.67 12.32
N GLY A 83 6.87 -0.48 12.24
CA GLY A 83 7.85 -1.42 12.80
C GLY A 83 7.98 -2.72 12.00
N LEU A 84 7.65 -2.68 10.71
CA LEU A 84 7.74 -3.84 9.82
C LEU A 84 9.16 -4.00 9.25
N THR A 85 9.53 -5.19 8.85
CA THR A 85 10.82 -5.44 8.20
C THR A 85 10.77 -4.93 6.76
N ASN A 86 11.65 -3.97 6.43
CA ASN A 86 11.75 -3.43 5.07
C ASN A 86 12.40 -4.44 4.12
N PRO A 87 11.70 -4.95 3.09
CA PRO A 87 12.28 -5.90 2.13
C PRO A 87 13.40 -5.28 1.27
N TYR A 88 13.50 -3.94 1.23
CA TYR A 88 14.51 -3.21 0.45
C TYR A 88 15.57 -2.53 1.31
N LYS A 89 15.70 -2.89 2.61
CA LYS A 89 16.68 -2.28 3.52
C LYS A 89 18.10 -2.34 2.95
N ASP A 90 18.48 -3.50 2.41
CA ASP A 90 19.82 -3.77 1.87
C ASP A 90 19.80 -4.01 0.33
N VAL A 91 18.66 -3.71 -0.31
CA VAL A 91 18.47 -3.90 -1.75
C VAL A 91 18.29 -2.55 -2.44
N LYS A 92 19.18 -2.22 -3.36
CA LYS A 92 19.08 -1.00 -4.16
C LYS A 92 18.45 -1.30 -5.51
N LEU A 93 17.17 -0.97 -5.67
CA LEU A 93 16.51 -1.05 -6.96
C LEU A 93 17.14 -0.04 -7.95
N PRO A 94 17.43 -0.44 -9.20
CA PRO A 94 17.96 0.47 -10.22
C PRO A 94 16.97 1.61 -10.48
N VAL A 95 17.49 2.80 -10.82
CA VAL A 95 16.66 3.98 -11.12
C VAL A 95 15.77 3.68 -12.34
N GLN A 96 16.35 3.10 -13.38
CA GLN A 96 15.64 2.68 -14.59
C GLN A 96 15.31 1.19 -14.49
N MET A 97 14.03 0.86 -14.42
CA MET A 97 13.53 -0.51 -14.38
C MET A 97 12.78 -0.84 -15.67
N LYS A 98 13.06 -2.01 -16.26
CA LYS A 98 12.30 -2.55 -17.38
C LYS A 98 10.92 -3.01 -16.91
N LYS A 99 9.98 -3.16 -17.85
CA LYS A 99 8.58 -3.57 -17.58
C LYS A 99 8.50 -4.78 -16.65
N ASP A 100 9.15 -5.88 -17.01
CA ASP A 100 9.08 -7.12 -16.24
C ASP A 100 9.64 -6.96 -14.81
N HIS A 101 10.68 -6.13 -14.65
CA HIS A 101 11.23 -5.82 -13.34
C HIS A 101 10.24 -4.98 -12.50
N VAL A 102 9.59 -3.98 -13.10
CA VAL A 102 8.54 -3.19 -12.44
C VAL A 102 7.39 -4.09 -12.00
N ILE A 103 6.90 -4.97 -12.89
CA ILE A 103 5.82 -5.91 -12.58
C ILE A 103 6.19 -6.78 -11.38
N LYS A 104 7.37 -7.40 -11.41
CA LYS A 104 7.86 -8.25 -10.32
C LYS A 104 7.95 -7.51 -8.99
N GLU A 105 8.55 -6.32 -8.98
CA GLU A 105 8.74 -5.57 -7.74
C GLU A 105 7.45 -4.96 -7.20
N MET A 106 6.50 -4.62 -8.07
CA MET A 106 5.14 -4.22 -7.63
C MET A 106 4.39 -5.40 -7.01
N GLN A 107 4.51 -6.61 -7.58
CA GLN A 107 3.95 -7.81 -6.97
C GLN A 107 4.55 -8.06 -5.58
N ASN A 108 5.88 -8.00 -5.45
CA ASN A 108 6.58 -8.11 -4.17
C ASN A 108 6.09 -7.07 -3.14
N LEU A 109 5.80 -5.83 -3.58
CA LEU A 109 5.23 -4.80 -2.72
C LEU A 109 3.85 -5.21 -2.19
N TYR A 110 2.95 -5.65 -3.07
CA TYR A 110 1.59 -6.05 -2.66
C TYR A 110 1.60 -7.27 -1.74
N ASP A 111 2.44 -8.27 -2.03
CA ASP A 111 2.65 -9.44 -1.17
C ASP A 111 3.19 -9.04 0.21
N PHE A 112 4.16 -8.11 0.25
CA PHE A 112 4.67 -7.55 1.50
C PHE A 112 3.57 -6.88 2.30
N VAL A 113 2.71 -6.07 1.68
CA VAL A 113 1.62 -5.36 2.38
C VAL A 113 0.57 -6.33 2.88
N GLN A 114 0.12 -7.29 2.05
CA GLN A 114 -0.87 -8.30 2.45
C GLN A 114 -0.37 -9.10 3.65
N LYS A 115 0.88 -9.59 3.58
CA LYS A 115 1.51 -10.29 4.69
C LYS A 115 1.63 -9.40 5.94
N SER A 116 1.99 -8.15 5.78
CA SER A 116 2.12 -7.21 6.90
C SER A 116 0.79 -6.97 7.61
N ILE A 117 -0.33 -6.90 6.88
CA ILE A 117 -1.68 -6.78 7.47
C ILE A 117 -2.04 -8.05 8.25
N ASP A 118 -1.68 -9.24 7.74
CA ASP A 118 -1.92 -10.49 8.46
C ASP A 118 -1.11 -10.57 9.76
N ASP A 119 0.18 -10.25 9.70
CA ASP A 119 1.13 -10.45 10.79
C ASP A 119 1.09 -9.37 11.89
N ILE A 120 0.66 -8.13 11.57
CA ILE A 120 0.67 -7.03 12.54
C ILE A 120 -0.28 -7.31 13.71
N SER A 121 0.18 -7.11 14.95
CA SER A 121 -0.67 -7.27 16.13
C SER A 121 -1.78 -6.22 16.22
N ALA A 122 -2.87 -6.52 16.92
CA ALA A 122 -3.97 -5.59 17.16
C ALA A 122 -3.45 -4.30 17.81
N ASP A 123 -2.68 -4.42 18.89
CA ASP A 123 -2.10 -3.27 19.61
C ASP A 123 -1.28 -2.38 18.70
N LYS A 124 -0.43 -2.97 17.83
CA LYS A 124 0.39 -2.21 16.90
C LYS A 124 -0.44 -1.54 15.81
N LEU A 125 -1.45 -2.21 15.28
CA LEU A 125 -2.34 -1.67 14.26
C LEU A 125 -3.15 -0.47 14.77
N LEU A 126 -3.57 -0.51 16.04
CA LEU A 126 -4.31 0.56 16.71
C LEU A 126 -3.41 1.64 17.31
N SER A 127 -2.13 1.37 17.54
CA SER A 127 -1.17 2.38 18.03
C SER A 127 -1.01 3.53 17.03
N THR A 128 -0.41 4.63 17.48
CA THR A 128 -0.21 5.82 16.64
C THR A 128 1.23 5.92 16.10
N CYS A 129 1.38 6.65 15.01
CA CYS A 129 2.66 7.05 14.43
C CYS A 129 2.56 8.46 13.83
N ASP A 130 3.70 9.14 13.67
CA ASP A 130 3.73 10.45 13.02
C ASP A 130 3.85 10.27 11.50
N PHE A 131 2.97 10.95 10.74
CA PHE A 131 2.97 10.96 9.29
C PHE A 131 2.40 12.27 8.74
N GLY A 132 3.13 12.92 7.83
CA GLY A 132 2.68 14.14 7.16
C GLY A 132 2.51 15.37 8.05
N GLY A 133 3.10 15.37 9.25
CA GLY A 133 2.93 16.42 10.26
C GLY A 133 1.83 16.14 11.29
N ASP A 134 1.08 15.06 11.11
CA ASP A 134 0.01 14.63 12.01
C ASP A 134 0.37 13.33 12.73
N THR A 135 -0.22 13.10 13.90
CA THR A 135 -0.20 11.81 14.58
C THR A 135 -1.44 11.02 14.18
N ILE A 136 -1.25 9.89 13.50
CA ILE A 136 -2.33 9.04 12.98
C ILE A 136 -2.22 7.60 13.51
N PRO A 137 -3.33 6.85 13.61
CA PRO A 137 -3.23 5.42 13.91
C PRO A 137 -2.56 4.65 12.78
N VAL A 138 -1.83 3.59 13.13
CA VAL A 138 -1.05 2.79 12.15
C VAL A 138 -1.93 2.20 11.04
N TRP A 139 -3.16 1.78 11.33
CA TRP A 139 -4.08 1.32 10.28
C TRP A 139 -4.34 2.39 9.21
N ARG A 140 -4.37 3.69 9.58
CA ARG A 140 -4.53 4.80 8.63
C ARG A 140 -3.30 4.99 7.76
N LEU A 141 -2.11 4.62 8.23
CA LEU A 141 -0.90 4.65 7.42
C LEU A 141 -1.00 3.69 6.22
N PHE A 142 -1.64 2.52 6.38
CA PHE A 142 -1.89 1.62 5.24
C PHE A 142 -2.77 2.30 4.17
N TYR A 143 -3.83 3.01 4.55
CA TYR A 143 -4.64 3.79 3.61
C TYR A 143 -3.85 4.96 3.00
N ALA A 144 -3.02 5.65 3.78
CA ALA A 144 -2.18 6.73 3.26
C ALA A 144 -1.22 6.22 2.17
N MET A 145 -0.67 5.02 2.33
CA MET A 145 0.20 4.40 1.32
C MET A 145 -0.57 3.94 0.09
N GLU A 146 -1.78 3.42 0.26
CA GLU A 146 -2.65 3.06 -0.86
C GLU A 146 -3.06 4.33 -1.66
N ASN A 147 -3.44 5.41 -0.98
CA ASN A 147 -3.73 6.71 -1.60
C ASN A 147 -2.53 7.26 -2.37
N HIS A 148 -1.31 7.08 -1.88
CA HIS A 148 -0.09 7.46 -2.59
C HIS A 148 0.07 6.66 -3.90
N ILE A 149 -0.23 5.37 -3.90
CA ILE A 149 -0.24 4.56 -5.13
C ILE A 149 -1.34 5.03 -6.09
N ILE A 150 -2.55 5.34 -5.60
CA ILE A 150 -3.64 5.90 -6.41
C ILE A 150 -3.19 7.21 -7.09
N HIS A 151 -2.52 8.11 -6.34
CA HIS A 151 -1.99 9.35 -6.89
C HIS A 151 -1.04 9.10 -8.06
N HIS A 152 -0.07 8.21 -7.92
CA HIS A 152 0.88 7.87 -8.98
C HIS A 152 0.22 7.11 -10.13
N ARG A 153 -0.75 6.23 -9.87
CA ARG A 153 -1.55 5.56 -10.89
C ARG A 153 -2.33 6.56 -11.74
N GLY A 154 -2.91 7.59 -11.12
CA GLY A 154 -3.56 8.69 -11.84
C GLY A 154 -2.61 9.43 -12.77
N GLN A 155 -1.38 9.71 -12.34
CA GLN A 155 -0.34 10.27 -13.20
C GLN A 155 -0.02 9.32 -14.36
N CYS A 156 0.21 8.04 -14.10
CA CYS A 156 0.53 7.04 -15.12
C CYS A 156 -0.57 6.90 -16.19
N VAL A 157 -1.83 7.13 -15.86
CA VAL A 157 -2.93 7.22 -16.84
C VAL A 157 -2.67 8.34 -17.86
N VAL A 158 -2.12 9.48 -17.42
CA VAL A 158 -1.75 10.57 -18.34
C VAL A 158 -0.61 10.15 -19.26
N TYR A 159 0.41 9.44 -18.74
CA TYR A 159 1.51 8.89 -19.57
C TYR A 159 1.00 7.97 -20.67
N LEU A 160 0.07 7.06 -20.36
CA LEU A 160 -0.57 6.19 -21.34
C LEU A 160 -1.21 7.01 -22.47
N ARG A 161 -2.04 8.01 -22.12
CA ARG A 161 -2.72 8.87 -23.08
C ARG A 161 -1.75 9.66 -23.98
N LEU A 162 -0.68 10.19 -23.41
CA LEU A 162 0.37 10.91 -24.15
C LEU A 162 1.09 10.00 -25.15
N LYS A 163 1.05 8.69 -24.95
CA LYS A 163 1.61 7.68 -25.87
C LYS A 163 0.56 7.01 -26.75
N GLY A 164 -0.65 7.56 -26.82
CA GLY A 164 -1.71 7.04 -27.68
C GLY A 164 -2.36 5.75 -27.16
N VAL A 165 -2.02 5.33 -25.94
CA VAL A 165 -2.66 4.18 -25.29
C VAL A 165 -3.93 4.63 -24.59
N ILE A 166 -5.07 4.03 -24.93
CA ILE A 166 -6.34 4.29 -24.26
C ILE A 166 -6.35 3.49 -22.96
N PRO A 167 -6.32 4.16 -21.79
CA PRO A 167 -6.36 3.45 -20.52
C PRO A 167 -7.65 2.66 -20.37
N LYS A 168 -7.57 1.44 -19.84
CA LYS A 168 -8.77 0.71 -19.41
C LYS A 168 -9.53 1.57 -18.40
N GLY A 169 -10.86 1.60 -18.54
CA GLY A 169 -11.71 2.43 -17.70
C GLY A 169 -11.56 2.14 -16.21
N TYR A 170 -11.85 3.13 -15.38
CA TYR A 170 -11.97 2.94 -13.95
C TYR A 170 -13.27 2.17 -13.65
N TYR A 171 -13.17 1.04 -12.99
CA TYR A 171 -14.30 0.20 -12.62
C TYR A 171 -14.42 -0.01 -11.10
N GLY A 172 -13.97 0.98 -10.34
CA GLY A 172 -14.26 1.13 -8.91
C GLY A 172 -14.04 -0.11 -8.04
N TRP A 173 -14.77 -0.12 -6.94
CA TRP A 173 -14.85 -1.21 -5.97
C TRP A 173 -15.77 -2.35 -6.44
#